data_e226e1bf16b7fc3b4870217448ca9ba2
#
_entry.id   e226e1bf16b7fc3b4870217448ca9ba2
#
_cell.length_a   1.000
_cell.length_b   1.000
_cell.length_c   1.000
_cell.angle_alpha   90.00
_cell.angle_beta   90.00
_cell.angle_gamma   90.00
#
_symmetry.space_group_name_H-M   'P 1'
#
loop_
_entity.id
_entity.type
_entity.pdbx_description
1 polymer ?
#
loop_
_entity_poly.entity_id
_entity_poly.type
_entity_poly.pdbx_seq_one_letter_code
_entity_poly.pdbx_strand_id
1 'polypeptide(L)'
;MSYGKMNAIVDIVKPTVTTDEDGFRITTDEVLATVRAYREGRHGNERWANRAAFTDATDLFRFRVIPKLTVGTDMALVCGAERFEITSVEDVKGRGMYVEVLARKVAPS
;
A
#
# COMPACT_ATOMS: atom_id res chain seq x y z
N MET A 1 23.38 -1.50 -3.71
CA MET A 1 22.80 -1.73 -2.39
C MET A 1 21.43 -2.39 -2.50
N SER A 2 21.23 -3.41 -1.73
CA SER A 2 19.91 -4.05 -1.75
C SER A 2 18.90 -3.22 -0.97
N TYR A 3 17.65 -3.29 -1.39
CA TYR A 3 16.56 -2.64 -0.69
C TYR A 3 16.02 -3.50 0.45
N GLY A 4 16.85 -4.40 0.96
CA GLY A 4 16.39 -5.38 1.89
C GLY A 4 15.63 -6.49 1.19
N LYS A 5 15.07 -7.38 1.98
CA LYS A 5 14.38 -8.54 1.42
C LYS A 5 12.91 -8.19 1.13
N MET A 6 12.48 -8.45 -0.08
CA MET A 6 11.08 -8.33 -0.45
C MET A 6 10.34 -9.59 -0.04
N ASN A 7 10.14 -9.75 1.26
CA ASN A 7 9.55 -10.96 1.80
C ASN A 7 8.17 -10.77 2.42
N ALA A 8 7.61 -9.57 2.33
CA ALA A 8 6.24 -9.33 2.74
C ALA A 8 5.32 -9.63 1.56
N ILE A 9 4.28 -10.41 1.79
CA ILE A 9 3.29 -10.70 0.77
C ILE A 9 2.14 -9.71 0.96
N VAL A 10 1.85 -8.95 -0.08
CA VAL A 10 0.90 -7.86 -0.01
C VAL A 10 -0.14 -8.00 -1.12
N ASP A 11 -1.41 -7.90 -0.75
CA ASP A 11 -2.49 -7.81 -1.71
C ASP A 11 -2.80 -6.35 -1.96
N ILE A 12 -2.85 -5.97 -3.24
CA ILE A 12 -3.29 -4.65 -3.62
C ILE A 12 -4.77 -4.77 -3.96
N VAL A 13 -5.60 -4.05 -3.20
CA VAL A 13 -7.04 -4.19 -3.32
C VAL A 13 -7.68 -2.86 -3.63
N LYS A 14 -8.80 -2.92 -4.32
CA LYS A 14 -9.64 -1.74 -4.56
C LYS A 14 -10.92 -1.91 -3.76
N PRO A 15 -11.15 -1.09 -2.75
CA PRO A 15 -12.39 -1.14 -2.00
C PRO A 15 -13.56 -0.68 -2.87
N THR A 16 -14.63 -1.45 -2.87
CA THR A 16 -15.85 -1.08 -3.58
C THR A 16 -17.00 -1.10 -2.59
N VAL A 17 -17.91 -0.16 -2.73
CA VAL A 17 -19.09 -0.08 -1.89
C VAL A 17 -20.29 -0.50 -2.74
N THR A 18 -21.02 -1.52 -2.27
CA THR A 18 -22.24 -1.97 -2.92
C THR A 18 -23.39 -1.83 -1.93
N THR A 19 -24.61 -1.83 -2.44
CA THR A 19 -25.80 -1.79 -1.61
C THR A 19 -26.49 -3.15 -1.72
N ASP A 20 -26.77 -3.75 -0.57
CA ASP A 20 -27.47 -5.04 -0.57
C ASP A 20 -28.97 -4.85 -0.79
N GLU A 21 -29.71 -5.96 -0.76
CA GLU A 21 -31.15 -5.95 -0.99
C GLU A 21 -31.91 -5.14 0.05
N ASP A 22 -31.37 -5.02 1.25
CA ASP A 22 -31.99 -4.28 2.34
C ASP A 22 -31.58 -2.81 2.39
N GLY A 23 -30.76 -2.37 1.44
CA GLY A 23 -30.30 -0.99 1.37
C GLY A 23 -29.06 -0.69 2.21
N PHE A 24 -28.45 -1.69 2.83
CA PHE A 24 -27.25 -1.49 3.62
C PHE A 24 -26.02 -1.44 2.72
N ARG A 25 -25.10 -0.56 3.07
CA ARG A 25 -23.83 -0.46 2.35
C ARG A 25 -22.89 -1.59 2.78
N ILE A 26 -22.38 -2.28 1.81
CA ILE A 26 -21.39 -3.34 2.02
C ILE A 26 -20.11 -2.91 1.32
N THR A 27 -18.99 -2.91 2.07
CA THR A 27 -17.68 -2.63 1.47
C THR A 27 -17.00 -3.97 1.21
N THR A 28 -16.64 -4.19 -0.05
CA THR A 28 -15.90 -5.37 -0.46
C THR A 28 -14.58 -4.96 -1.10
N ASP A 29 -13.58 -5.83 -1.01
CA ASP A 29 -12.29 -5.58 -1.61
C ASP A 29 -12.12 -6.45 -2.85
N GLU A 30 -11.79 -5.80 -3.96
CA GLU A 30 -11.39 -6.52 -5.16
C GLU A 30 -9.87 -6.62 -5.15
N VAL A 31 -9.34 -7.85 -5.14
CA VAL A 31 -7.89 -8.06 -5.19
C VAL A 31 -7.42 -7.85 -6.62
N LEU A 32 -6.62 -6.82 -6.83
CA LEU A 32 -6.10 -6.48 -8.15
C LEU A 32 -4.78 -7.19 -8.44
N ALA A 33 -3.96 -7.40 -7.42
CA ALA A 33 -2.70 -8.09 -7.55
C ALA A 33 -2.18 -8.53 -6.18
N THR A 34 -1.35 -9.57 -6.19
CA THR A 34 -0.63 -10.01 -4.99
C THR A 34 0.85 -9.96 -5.33
N VAL A 35 1.62 -9.24 -4.52
CA VAL A 35 3.03 -9.00 -4.81
C VAL A 35 3.89 -9.24 -3.58
N ARG A 36 5.17 -9.45 -3.83
CA ARG A 36 6.16 -9.43 -2.76
C ARG A 36 6.69 -8.01 -2.65
N ALA A 37 6.78 -7.53 -1.43
CA ALA A 37 7.17 -6.15 -1.17
C ALA A 37 8.20 -6.08 -0.06
N TYR A 38 9.02 -5.04 -0.12
CA TYR A 38 9.83 -4.62 0.99
C TYR A 38 8.95 -3.72 1.86
N ARG A 39 8.90 -3.98 3.15
CA ARG A 39 8.11 -3.21 4.11
C ARG A 39 9.03 -2.58 5.13
N GLU A 40 8.83 -1.30 5.40
CA GLU A 40 9.61 -0.56 6.37
C GLU A 40 8.67 0.27 7.23
N GLY A 41 8.77 0.10 8.54
CA GLY A 41 8.00 0.91 9.47
C GLY A 41 8.62 2.27 9.68
N ARG A 42 7.84 3.20 10.21
CA ARG A 42 8.24 4.58 10.41
C ARG A 42 9.33 4.77 11.46
N HIS A 43 9.39 3.88 12.43
CA HIS A 43 10.29 4.06 13.57
C HIS A 43 11.74 3.79 13.23
N GLY A 44 12.64 4.68 13.68
CA GLY A 44 14.07 4.45 13.63
C GLY A 44 14.74 4.71 12.28
N ASN A 45 14.06 5.37 11.36
CA ASN A 45 14.64 5.63 10.04
C ASN A 45 14.53 7.11 9.69
N GLU A 46 15.68 7.80 9.68
CA GLU A 46 15.73 9.24 9.41
C GLU A 46 15.29 9.59 7.99
N ARG A 47 15.67 8.77 7.03
CA ARG A 47 15.31 9.00 5.64
C ARG A 47 13.79 8.92 5.43
N TRP A 48 13.18 8.00 6.13
CA TRP A 48 11.74 7.82 6.15
C TRP A 48 11.05 9.03 6.77
N ALA A 49 11.60 9.51 7.89
CA ALA A 49 11.01 10.62 8.62
C ALA A 49 10.93 11.89 7.77
N ASN A 50 11.94 12.16 6.96
CA ASN A 50 11.93 13.33 6.09
C ASN A 50 10.82 13.25 5.04
N ARG A 51 10.59 12.08 4.49
CA ARG A 51 9.54 11.89 3.48
C ARG A 51 8.16 11.90 4.10
N ALA A 52 8.04 11.38 5.30
CA ALA A 52 6.77 11.26 5.99
C ALA A 52 6.39 12.48 6.83
N ALA A 53 7.19 13.56 6.77
CA ALA A 53 6.97 14.72 7.62
C ALA A 53 5.60 15.37 7.40
N PHE A 54 5.03 15.24 6.21
CA PHE A 54 3.77 15.87 5.87
C PHE A 54 2.65 14.84 5.63
N THR A 55 2.83 13.63 6.12
CA THR A 55 1.85 12.57 5.98
C THR A 55 1.72 11.81 7.30
N ASP A 56 0.57 11.18 7.49
CA ASP A 56 0.32 10.31 8.64
C ASP A 56 0.63 8.85 8.34
N ALA A 57 1.38 8.58 7.29
CA ALA A 57 1.77 7.22 6.93
C ALA A 57 2.55 6.53 8.04
N THR A 58 2.29 5.25 8.23
CA THR A 58 2.96 4.43 9.25
C THR A 58 3.99 3.49 8.66
N ASP A 59 3.83 3.12 7.40
CA ASP A 59 4.66 2.13 6.74
C ASP A 59 4.96 2.55 5.31
N LEU A 60 6.13 2.11 4.84
CA LEU A 60 6.53 2.26 3.45
C LEU A 60 6.60 0.87 2.83
N PHE A 61 6.04 0.73 1.63
CA PHE A 61 6.11 -0.51 0.87
C PHE A 61 6.77 -0.22 -0.47
N ARG A 62 7.65 -1.10 -0.89
CA ARG A 62 8.30 -0.99 -2.19
C ARG A 62 8.18 -2.33 -2.90
N PHE A 63 7.70 -2.30 -4.13
CA PHE A 63 7.54 -3.50 -4.94
C PHE A 63 7.75 -3.16 -6.42
N ARG A 64 7.87 -4.20 -7.22
CA ARG A 64 8.06 -4.00 -8.66
C ARG A 64 6.79 -3.47 -9.30
N VAL A 65 6.96 -2.65 -10.32
CA VAL A 65 5.85 -2.18 -11.13
C VAL A 65 5.05 -3.37 -11.66
N ILE A 66 3.74 -3.27 -11.57
CA ILE A 66 2.83 -4.33 -12.01
C ILE A 66 2.33 -3.98 -13.40
N PRO A 67 2.56 -4.84 -14.40
CA PRO A 67 2.07 -4.56 -15.75
C PRO A 67 0.55 -4.34 -15.77
N LYS A 68 0.12 -3.33 -16.50
CA LYS A 68 -1.29 -3.01 -16.69
C LYS A 68 -2.05 -2.57 -15.45
N LEU A 69 -1.34 -2.30 -14.35
CA LEU A 69 -1.97 -1.81 -13.13
C LEU A 69 -1.25 -0.55 -12.66
N THR A 70 -2.00 0.52 -12.49
CA THR A 70 -1.49 1.75 -11.89
C THR A 70 -1.99 1.82 -10.45
N VAL A 71 -1.07 1.71 -9.50
CA VAL A 71 -1.41 1.79 -8.08
C VAL A 71 -1.67 3.24 -7.73
N GLY A 72 -2.75 3.49 -7.04
CA GLY A 72 -3.14 4.85 -6.66
C GLY A 72 -3.71 4.92 -5.26
N THR A 73 -4.04 6.14 -4.85
CA THR A 73 -4.55 6.40 -3.50
C THR A 73 -5.97 5.92 -3.28
N ASP A 74 -6.66 5.51 -4.34
CA ASP A 74 -7.98 4.89 -4.24
C ASP A 74 -7.92 3.41 -3.91
N MET A 75 -6.71 2.88 -3.75
CA MET A 75 -6.47 1.47 -3.44
C MET A 75 -5.99 1.32 -2.00
N ALA A 76 -5.94 0.08 -1.53
CA ALA A 76 -5.43 -0.25 -0.21
C ALA A 76 -4.50 -1.45 -0.31
N LEU A 77 -3.68 -1.64 0.71
CA LEU A 77 -2.79 -2.78 0.81
C LEU A 77 -3.24 -3.65 1.98
N VAL A 78 -3.20 -4.96 1.77
CA VAL A 78 -3.48 -5.93 2.84
C VAL A 78 -2.25 -6.82 2.97
N CYS A 79 -1.67 -6.82 4.16
CA CYS A 79 -0.48 -7.61 4.46
C CYS A 79 -0.79 -8.48 5.68
N GLY A 80 -1.05 -9.77 5.45
CA GLY A 80 -1.50 -10.64 6.52
C GLY A 80 -2.86 -10.19 7.05
N ALA A 81 -2.93 -9.92 8.34
CA ALA A 81 -4.15 -9.43 8.98
C ALA A 81 -4.21 -7.90 9.05
N GLU A 82 -3.22 -7.21 8.49
CA GLU A 82 -3.14 -5.75 8.57
C GLU A 82 -3.59 -5.11 7.28
N ARG A 83 -4.35 -4.02 7.41
CA ARG A 83 -4.82 -3.26 6.27
C ARG A 83 -4.24 -1.85 6.32
N PHE A 84 -3.85 -1.34 5.16
CA PHE A 84 -3.24 -0.02 5.03
C PHE A 84 -3.93 0.77 3.94
N GLU A 85 -4.17 2.05 4.22
CA GLU A 85 -4.64 2.98 3.19
C GLU A 85 -3.44 3.62 2.53
N ILE A 86 -3.45 3.69 1.21
CA ILE A 86 -2.35 4.31 0.46
C ILE A 86 -2.47 5.82 0.55
N THR A 87 -1.43 6.48 1.04
CA THR A 87 -1.41 7.95 1.15
C THR A 87 -0.63 8.61 0.03
N SER A 88 0.39 7.94 -0.51
CA SER A 88 1.09 8.45 -1.67
C SER A 88 1.77 7.33 -2.43
N VAL A 89 2.00 7.56 -3.71
CA VAL A 89 2.66 6.59 -4.59
C VAL A 89 3.72 7.30 -5.39
N GLU A 90 4.91 6.74 -5.46
CA GLU A 90 6.01 7.27 -6.26
C GLU A 90 6.66 6.17 -7.09
N ASP A 91 7.06 6.53 -8.31
CA ASP A 91 7.91 5.68 -9.13
C ASP A 91 9.36 5.93 -8.70
N VAL A 92 10.01 4.90 -8.19
CA VAL A 92 11.35 5.03 -7.65
C VAL A 92 12.32 5.42 -8.76
N LYS A 93 12.95 6.58 -8.60
CA LYS A 93 13.93 7.14 -9.56
C LYS A 93 13.35 7.32 -10.96
N GLY A 94 12.04 7.34 -11.12
CA GLY A 94 11.42 7.59 -12.42
C GLY A 94 11.77 6.58 -13.49
N ARG A 95 12.13 5.36 -13.13
CA ARG A 95 12.56 4.34 -14.09
C ARG A 95 11.51 3.32 -14.46
N GLY A 96 10.33 3.40 -13.87
CA GLY A 96 9.27 2.45 -14.15
C GLY A 96 9.56 1.02 -13.71
N MET A 97 10.49 0.80 -12.78
CA MET A 97 10.84 -0.53 -12.31
C MET A 97 10.25 -0.86 -10.95
N TYR A 98 10.23 0.12 -10.07
CA TYR A 98 9.74 -0.05 -8.70
C TYR A 98 8.77 1.04 -8.35
N VAL A 99 7.80 0.69 -7.53
CA VAL A 99 6.83 1.61 -6.98
C VAL A 99 7.05 1.67 -5.48
N GLU A 100 7.08 2.87 -4.93
CA GLU A 100 7.19 3.08 -3.51
C GLU A 100 5.90 3.70 -3.00
N VAL A 101 5.28 3.05 -2.04
CA VAL A 101 3.98 3.43 -1.52
C VAL A 101 4.11 3.79 -0.06
N LEU A 102 3.66 4.98 0.31
CA LEU A 102 3.47 5.34 1.70
C LEU A 102 2.03 5.01 2.08
N ALA A 103 1.86 4.33 3.19
CA ALA A 103 0.56 3.84 3.60
C ALA A 103 0.37 3.99 5.10
N ARG A 104 -0.88 4.19 5.49
CA ARG A 104 -1.27 4.34 6.88
C ARG A 104 -2.03 3.09 7.33
N LYS A 105 -1.58 2.50 8.44
CA LYS A 105 -2.27 1.35 9.00
C LYS A 105 -3.66 1.75 9.49
N VAL A 106 -4.65 0.98 9.08
CA VAL A 106 -6.03 1.22 9.48
C VAL A 106 -6.33 0.32 10.67
N ALA A 107 -6.84 0.91 11.74
CA ALA A 107 -7.21 0.13 12.91
C ALA A 107 -8.32 -0.85 12.55
N PRO A 108 -8.26 -2.09 13.04
CA PRO A 108 -9.35 -3.02 12.82
C PRO A 108 -10.61 -2.49 13.47
N SER A 109 -11.68 -2.54 12.72
CA SER A 109 -13.00 -2.10 13.22
C SER A 109 -13.70 -3.22 13.95
#